data_eaf6be1285e3bf586bf01964161095fc
#
_entry.id   eaf6be1285e3bf586bf01964161095fc
#
_cell.length_a   1.000
_cell.length_b   1.000
_cell.length_c   1.000
_cell.angle_alpha   90.00
_cell.angle_beta   90.00
_cell.angle_gamma   90.00
#
_symmetry.space_group_name_H-M   'P 1'
#
loop_
_entity.id
_entity.type
_entity.pdbx_description
1 polymer ?
#
loop_
_entity_poly.entity_id
_entity_poly.type
_entity_poly.pdbx_seq_one_letter_code
_entity_poly.pdbx_strand_id
1 'polypeptide(L)'
;MSNTTTPSVVAIGELLWDMLPDGRKPGGAPANFIYHVAQNGVRGTAVTAVGDDELGRDLVSILADNDVNVAAQVNDYPTGITAVRLDDGGIPEYDVVKGVAWDHIEFTDE
;
A
#
# COMPACT_ATOMS: atom_id res chain seq x y z
N MET A 1 -20.35 25.60 16.94
CA MET A 1 -19.57 24.84 15.99
C MET A 1 -19.51 23.41 16.47
N SER A 2 -19.85 22.56 15.62
CA SER A 2 -19.68 21.17 15.92
C SER A 2 -18.19 20.81 15.90
N ASN A 3 -17.68 20.32 17.00
CA ASN A 3 -16.34 19.78 17.06
C ASN A 3 -16.29 18.33 16.66
N THR A 4 -17.30 17.88 15.92
CA THR A 4 -17.27 16.54 15.40
C THR A 4 -16.14 16.44 14.39
N THR A 5 -15.01 15.98 14.87
CA THR A 5 -13.97 15.48 13.99
C THR A 5 -14.45 14.15 13.46
N THR A 6 -14.56 14.06 12.16
CA THR A 6 -14.74 12.75 11.55
C THR A 6 -13.57 11.88 11.96
N PRO A 7 -13.80 10.70 12.56
CA PRO A 7 -12.69 9.82 12.89
C PRO A 7 -11.84 9.54 11.66
N SER A 8 -10.54 9.60 11.83
CA SER A 8 -9.61 9.26 10.77
C SER A 8 -8.60 8.25 11.28
N VAL A 9 -8.17 7.38 10.40
CA VAL A 9 -7.20 6.32 10.70
C VAL A 9 -6.02 6.48 9.75
N VAL A 10 -4.82 6.40 10.31
CA VAL A 10 -3.58 6.49 9.54
C VAL A 10 -2.83 5.17 9.70
N ALA A 11 -2.44 4.57 8.61
CA ALA A 11 -1.58 3.40 8.60
C ALA A 11 -0.27 3.73 7.90
N ILE A 12 0.84 3.40 8.54
CA ILE A 12 2.18 3.67 8.03
C ILE A 12 2.85 2.33 7.72
N GLY A 13 3.48 2.23 6.58
CA GLY A 13 4.29 1.08 6.28
C GLY A 13 4.23 0.64 4.83
N GLU A 14 4.24 -0.65 4.63
CA GLU A 14 4.39 -1.24 3.31
C GLU A 14 3.18 -1.02 2.43
N LEU A 15 3.46 -0.63 1.21
CA LEU A 15 2.52 -0.63 0.10
C LEU A 15 3.25 -1.29 -1.06
N LEU A 16 2.63 -2.30 -1.63
CA LEU A 16 3.28 -3.11 -2.64
C LEU A 16 2.25 -3.76 -3.55
N TRP A 17 2.75 -4.40 -4.61
CA TRP A 17 1.95 -5.26 -5.47
C TRP A 17 2.19 -6.71 -5.12
N ASP A 18 1.12 -7.47 -4.88
CA ASP A 18 1.19 -8.93 -4.84
C ASP A 18 1.15 -9.45 -6.27
N MET A 19 2.25 -10.03 -6.71
CA MET A 19 2.40 -10.56 -8.08
C MET A 19 1.93 -11.99 -8.09
N LEU A 20 0.68 -12.19 -8.52
CA LEU A 20 0.04 -13.51 -8.59
C LEU A 20 0.22 -14.11 -9.97
N PRO A 21 0.09 -15.46 -10.13
CA PRO A 21 0.22 -16.09 -11.43
C PRO A 21 -0.75 -15.55 -12.49
N ASP A 22 -1.93 -15.08 -12.08
CA ASP A 22 -2.97 -14.58 -12.98
C ASP A 22 -3.09 -13.05 -12.97
N GLY A 23 -2.16 -12.34 -12.35
CA GLY A 23 -2.18 -10.89 -12.31
C GLY A 23 -1.62 -10.32 -11.02
N ARG A 24 -1.74 -9.01 -10.86
CA ARG A 24 -1.24 -8.32 -9.68
C ARG A 24 -2.39 -7.72 -8.88
N LYS A 25 -2.22 -7.62 -7.57
CA LYS A 25 -3.18 -6.97 -6.66
C LYS A 25 -2.45 -6.06 -5.70
N PRO A 26 -3.05 -4.92 -5.33
CA PRO A 26 -2.48 -4.09 -4.25
C PRO A 26 -2.40 -4.89 -2.97
N GLY A 27 -1.31 -4.78 -2.26
CA GLY A 27 -1.06 -5.52 -1.04
C GLY A 27 -0.31 -4.71 0.00
N GLY A 28 0.05 -5.38 1.07
CA GLY A 28 0.63 -4.77 2.24
C GLY A 28 -0.42 -4.65 3.35
N ALA A 29 -0.06 -5.07 4.57
CA ALA A 29 -1.01 -5.07 5.67
C ALA A 29 -1.59 -3.68 5.97
N PRO A 30 -0.78 -2.60 6.01
CA PRO A 30 -1.33 -1.25 6.23
C PRO A 30 -2.32 -0.83 5.15
N ALA A 31 -2.02 -1.11 3.88
CA ALA A 31 -2.89 -0.74 2.78
C ALA A 31 -4.21 -1.50 2.83
N ASN A 32 -4.18 -2.79 3.12
CA ASN A 32 -5.38 -3.60 3.25
C ASN A 32 -6.25 -3.12 4.41
N PHE A 33 -5.65 -2.80 5.55
CA PHE A 33 -6.37 -2.28 6.70
C PHE A 33 -7.07 -0.97 6.36
N ILE A 34 -6.36 -0.03 5.74
CA ILE A 34 -6.91 1.29 5.40
C ILE A 34 -8.00 1.16 4.34
N TYR A 35 -7.86 0.25 3.39
CA TYR A 35 -8.90 0.00 2.40
C TYR A 35 -10.22 -0.41 3.09
N HIS A 36 -10.16 -1.34 4.03
CA HIS A 36 -11.36 -1.77 4.76
C HIS A 36 -11.94 -0.65 5.61
N VAL A 37 -11.11 0.18 6.23
CA VAL A 37 -11.56 1.34 6.99
C VAL A 37 -12.34 2.29 6.08
N ALA A 38 -11.81 2.58 4.89
CA ALA A 38 -12.46 3.46 3.92
C ALA A 38 -13.80 2.89 3.45
N GLN A 39 -13.88 1.59 3.24
CA GLN A 39 -15.13 0.95 2.82
C GLN A 39 -16.22 1.03 3.88
N ASN A 40 -15.87 1.27 5.12
CA ASN A 40 -16.81 1.47 6.22
C ASN A 40 -17.12 2.95 6.49
N GLY A 41 -16.77 3.82 5.56
CA GLY A 41 -17.10 5.24 5.64
C GLY A 41 -16.21 6.05 6.58
N VAL A 42 -15.10 5.50 7.02
CA VAL A 42 -14.13 6.19 7.87
C VAL A 42 -13.00 6.71 6.99
N ARG A 43 -12.53 7.93 7.27
CA ARG A 43 -11.40 8.49 6.53
C ARG A 43 -10.13 7.70 6.84
N GLY A 44 -9.52 7.14 5.80
CA GLY A 44 -8.28 6.39 5.93
C GLY A 44 -7.16 7.04 5.13
N THR A 45 -5.97 7.09 5.72
CA THR A 45 -4.77 7.60 5.06
C THR A 45 -3.66 6.56 5.17
N ALA A 46 -3.10 6.20 4.03
CA ALA A 46 -1.92 5.34 3.97
C ALA A 46 -0.68 6.22 3.82
N VAL A 47 0.26 6.11 4.74
CA VAL A 47 1.55 6.79 4.67
C VAL A 47 2.59 5.75 4.27
N THR A 48 3.21 5.95 3.12
CA THR A 48 4.07 4.94 2.52
C THR A 48 5.12 5.56 1.62
N ALA A 49 5.84 4.75 0.88
CA ALA A 49 6.72 5.20 -0.18
C ALA A 49 6.60 4.26 -1.37
N VAL A 50 6.68 4.84 -2.55
CA VAL A 50 6.67 4.12 -3.83
C VAL A 50 7.86 4.58 -4.67
N GLY A 51 8.22 3.80 -5.67
CA GLY A 51 9.23 4.20 -6.62
C GLY A 51 8.68 5.16 -7.67
N ASP A 52 9.58 5.85 -8.35
CA ASP A 52 9.22 6.67 -9.50
C ASP A 52 9.11 5.76 -10.72
N ASP A 53 8.09 4.92 -10.72
CA ASP A 53 7.85 3.92 -11.75
C ASP A 53 6.34 3.75 -11.98
N GLU A 54 5.99 3.02 -13.02
CA GLU A 54 4.60 2.80 -13.38
C GLU A 54 3.86 2.03 -12.29
N LEU A 55 4.52 1.05 -11.67
CA LEU A 55 3.92 0.28 -10.58
C LEU A 55 3.53 1.18 -9.41
N GLY A 56 4.38 2.15 -9.07
CA GLY A 56 4.10 3.10 -8.00
C GLY A 56 2.93 4.02 -8.33
N ARG A 57 2.92 4.57 -9.53
CA ARG A 57 1.83 5.45 -9.97
C ARG A 57 0.49 4.71 -10.00
N ASP A 58 0.47 3.49 -10.51
CA ASP A 58 -0.75 2.69 -10.57
C ASP A 58 -1.26 2.34 -9.19
N LEU A 59 -0.36 2.03 -8.26
CA LEU A 59 -0.72 1.65 -6.90
C LEU A 59 -1.38 2.81 -6.14
N VAL A 60 -0.81 3.99 -6.24
CA VAL A 60 -1.38 5.21 -5.64
C VAL A 60 -2.75 5.51 -6.26
N SER A 61 -2.87 5.39 -7.58
CA SER A 61 -4.10 5.67 -8.30
C SER A 61 -5.24 4.72 -7.89
N ILE A 62 -4.95 3.44 -7.76
CA ILE A 62 -5.97 2.46 -7.36
C ILE A 62 -6.49 2.75 -5.94
N LEU A 63 -5.60 3.08 -5.01
CA LEU A 63 -6.02 3.40 -3.65
C LEU A 63 -6.86 4.69 -3.62
N ALA A 64 -6.44 5.70 -4.36
CA ALA A 64 -7.19 6.96 -4.43
C ALA A 64 -8.57 6.73 -5.04
N ASP A 65 -8.69 5.87 -6.05
CA ASP A 65 -9.98 5.53 -6.67
C ASP A 65 -10.92 4.78 -5.71
N ASN A 66 -10.38 4.22 -4.64
CA ASN A 66 -11.14 3.51 -3.62
C ASN A 66 -11.29 4.31 -2.33
N ASP A 67 -11.23 5.64 -2.43
CA ASP A 67 -11.47 6.58 -1.33
C ASP A 67 -10.44 6.52 -0.21
N VAL A 68 -9.24 6.01 -0.51
CA VAL A 68 -8.12 6.02 0.43
C VAL A 68 -7.24 7.24 0.13
N ASN A 69 -6.97 8.04 1.15
CA ASN A 69 -5.97 9.08 1.04
C ASN A 69 -4.59 8.46 1.08
N VAL A 70 -3.73 8.82 0.14
CA VAL A 70 -2.38 8.29 0.07
C VAL A 70 -1.39 9.41 0.24
N ALA A 71 -0.59 9.33 1.30
CA ALA A 71 0.56 10.22 1.49
C ALA A 71 1.81 9.41 1.13
N ALA A 72 2.13 9.39 -0.14
CA ALA A 72 3.21 8.58 -0.67
C ALA A 72 4.44 9.44 -0.93
N GLN A 73 5.57 9.04 -0.35
CA GLN A 73 6.87 9.55 -0.74
C GLN A 73 7.29 8.83 -2.02
N VAL A 74 7.99 9.54 -2.89
CA VAL A 74 8.59 8.94 -4.08
C VAL A 74 10.09 8.95 -3.88
N ASN A 75 10.73 7.81 -3.95
CA ASN A 75 12.16 7.70 -3.75
C ASN A 75 12.83 6.94 -4.90
N ASP A 76 14.15 6.77 -4.80
CA ASP A 76 14.95 6.17 -5.88
C ASP A 76 14.91 4.63 -5.89
N TYR A 77 14.18 4.05 -4.95
CA TYR A 77 14.03 2.59 -4.88
C TYR A 77 12.81 2.14 -5.70
N PRO A 78 12.80 0.92 -6.22
CA PRO A 78 11.64 0.44 -6.95
C PRO A 78 10.43 0.24 -6.02
N THR A 79 9.24 0.38 -6.57
CA THR A 79 8.00 0.08 -5.85
C THR A 79 8.00 -1.36 -5.37
N GLY A 80 7.53 -1.59 -4.13
CA GLY A 80 7.54 -2.91 -3.51
C GLY A 80 6.69 -3.92 -4.25
N ILE A 81 7.18 -5.14 -4.30
CA ILE A 81 6.44 -6.28 -4.83
C ILE A 81 6.62 -7.48 -3.91
N THR A 82 5.61 -8.34 -3.90
CA THR A 82 5.70 -9.67 -3.30
C THR A 82 5.37 -10.67 -4.39
N ALA A 83 6.28 -11.59 -4.64
CA ALA A 83 6.03 -12.68 -5.58
C ALA A 83 5.28 -13.78 -4.86
N VAL A 84 4.18 -14.24 -5.44
CA VAL A 84 3.37 -15.33 -4.89
C VAL A 84 3.48 -16.51 -5.82
N ARG A 85 3.95 -17.63 -5.29
CA ARG A 85 4.08 -18.89 -6.02
C ARG A 85 3.26 -19.96 -5.32
N LEU A 86 2.79 -20.92 -6.09
CA LEU A 86 2.14 -22.09 -5.54
C LEU A 86 3.16 -23.23 -5.55
N ASP A 87 3.27 -23.94 -4.42
CA ASP A 87 4.09 -25.14 -4.37
C ASP A 87 3.36 -26.33 -5.04
N ASP A 88 3.99 -27.50 -5.04
CA ASP A 88 3.43 -28.70 -5.68
C ASP A 88 2.10 -29.14 -5.05
N GLY A 89 1.83 -28.73 -3.82
CA GLY A 89 0.56 -28.99 -3.13
C GLY A 89 -0.46 -27.88 -3.25
N GLY A 90 -0.16 -26.84 -4.03
CA GLY A 90 -1.04 -25.69 -4.19
C GLY A 90 -0.98 -24.70 -3.02
N ILE A 91 -0.01 -24.82 -2.13
CA ILE A 91 0.15 -23.92 -0.98
C ILE A 91 0.91 -22.67 -1.43
N PRO A 92 0.37 -21.46 -1.14
CA PRO A 92 1.04 -20.23 -1.52
C PRO A 92 2.36 -20.02 -0.78
N GLU A 93 3.39 -19.64 -1.53
CA GLU A 93 4.66 -19.16 -0.98
C GLU A 93 4.82 -17.71 -1.34
N TYR A 94 5.16 -16.88 -0.34
CA TYR A 94 5.32 -15.44 -0.51
C TYR A 94 6.80 -15.07 -0.44
N ASP A 95 7.25 -14.31 -1.42
CA ASP A 95 8.62 -13.86 -1.50
C ASP A 95 8.62 -12.33 -1.48
N VAL A 96 8.84 -11.74 -0.31
CA VAL A 96 8.86 -10.30 -0.13
C VAL A 96 10.21 -9.77 -0.56
N VAL A 97 10.21 -8.94 -1.61
CA VAL A 97 11.44 -8.36 -2.15
C VAL A 97 11.94 -7.26 -1.22
N LYS A 98 13.23 -7.28 -0.89
CA LYS A 98 13.86 -6.26 -0.06
C LYS A 98 14.49 -5.16 -0.93
N GLY A 99 14.84 -4.04 -0.30
CA GLY A 99 15.47 -2.93 -1.00
C GLY A 99 14.52 -2.18 -1.90
N VAL A 100 13.27 -2.08 -1.51
CA VAL A 100 12.21 -1.43 -2.26
C VAL A 100 11.75 -0.16 -1.54
N ALA A 101 10.89 0.63 -2.21
CA ALA A 101 10.54 1.98 -1.78
C ALA A 101 9.94 2.05 -0.38
N TRP A 102 9.00 1.16 -0.03
CA TRP A 102 8.33 1.24 1.28
C TRP A 102 9.28 0.97 2.45
N ASP A 103 10.40 0.30 2.20
CA ASP A 103 11.42 0.01 3.21
C ASP A 103 12.28 1.25 3.54
N HIS A 104 12.09 2.34 2.81
CA HIS A 104 12.86 3.58 2.93
C HIS A 104 11.96 4.79 3.15
N ILE A 105 10.89 4.61 3.90
CA ILE A 105 10.01 5.72 4.28
C ILE A 105 10.78 6.63 5.24
N GLU A 106 10.79 7.92 4.92
CA GLU A 106 11.43 8.92 5.77
C GLU A 106 10.40 9.62 6.63
N PHE A 107 10.74 9.85 7.89
CA PHE A 107 9.89 10.63 8.77
C PHE A 107 10.12 12.12 8.48
N THR A 108 9.02 12.83 8.25
CA THR A 108 9.03 14.26 8.01
C THR A 108 8.19 14.96 9.07
N ASP A 109 8.32 16.30 9.16
CA ASP A 109 7.52 17.10 10.08
C ASP A 109 6.08 17.33 9.59
N GLU A 110 5.73 16.74 8.48
CA GLU A 110 4.40 16.88 7.89
C GLU A 110 3.46 15.77 8.30
#